data_7de2602c937e761a31935b2d204a4e7f
#
_entry.id   7de2602c937e761a31935b2d204a4e7f
#
_cell.length_a   1.000
_cell.length_b   1.000
_cell.length_c   1.000
_cell.angle_alpha   90.00
_cell.angle_beta   90.00
_cell.angle_gamma   90.00
#
_symmetry.space_group_name_H-M   'P 1'
#
loop_
_entity.id
_entity.type
_entity.pdbx_description
1 polymer ?
#
loop_
_entity_poly.entity_id
_entity_poly.type
_entity_poly.pdbx_seq_one_letter_code
_entity_poly.pdbx_strand_id
1 'polypeptide(L)'
;DRVGNILAGSQHGVSTRYVQVAPGPGAETAAGNVGLQSALVPRTAVAISKAVTGAYVSSGGNAFSTRTASMIIQPHFPPTTYTVGLESGPLFGLQFSQLACSDVMASAEAELDHNIGPRKSPLGMSADPGGFPLYKEGVLVGGIGVSTKAIYGFDDNVEDFDEDIDEAIALLAASHFLPPAEIRADKISVDGTLLRYSDAALVEPASNLVDALAQSDRDLIDASLISVPGYFDSAQGIKAGQQYGQEGSGVRPSTLDEFLIPGAFILSDGAGRNRFPIKAAADGNGSEMPLTQDEVRQLLETAHQTMSAARGQIRRPLNQSARVSMVVVDTTGEILGLVI
;
A
#
# COMPACT_ATOMS: atom_id res chain seq x y z
N ASP A 1 -8.31 5.82 0.52
CA ASP A 1 -8.33 5.97 -0.93
C ASP A 1 -6.99 5.54 -1.56
N ARG A 2 -6.85 5.67 -2.86
CA ARG A 2 -5.66 5.23 -3.60
C ARG A 2 -4.35 5.91 -3.18
N VAL A 3 -4.41 7.09 -2.61
CA VAL A 3 -3.23 7.83 -2.13
C VAL A 3 -3.00 7.67 -0.62
N GLY A 4 -3.74 6.76 0.03
CA GLY A 4 -3.58 6.40 1.43
C GLY A 4 -4.31 7.30 2.40
N ASN A 5 -5.20 8.20 1.96
CA ASN A 5 -6.08 8.90 2.89
C ASN A 5 -7.08 7.92 3.50
N ILE A 6 -7.21 7.92 4.82
CA ILE A 6 -8.25 7.14 5.50
C ILE A 6 -9.57 7.89 5.38
N LEU A 7 -10.55 7.20 4.81
CA LEU A 7 -11.86 7.78 4.52
C LEU A 7 -12.85 7.53 5.65
N ALA A 8 -12.72 6.41 6.33
CA ALA A 8 -13.50 6.05 7.51
C ALA A 8 -12.79 4.95 8.29
N GLY A 9 -13.03 4.90 9.58
CA GLY A 9 -12.69 3.78 10.45
C GLY A 9 -13.83 3.51 11.40
N SER A 10 -14.15 2.25 11.65
CA SER A 10 -15.15 1.87 12.63
C SER A 10 -14.62 0.79 13.56
N GLN A 11 -15.11 0.79 14.80
CA GLN A 11 -14.77 -0.21 15.80
C GLN A 11 -16.05 -0.72 16.44
N HIS A 12 -16.23 -2.03 16.39
CA HIS A 12 -17.38 -2.73 16.95
C HIS A 12 -16.96 -3.66 18.09
N GLY A 13 -17.84 -3.78 19.07
CA GLY A 13 -17.67 -4.73 20.18
C GLY A 13 -16.64 -4.28 21.23
N VAL A 14 -16.40 -5.17 22.20
CA VAL A 14 -15.50 -4.97 23.34
C VAL A 14 -14.12 -5.55 23.07
N SER A 15 -13.67 -5.57 21.82
CA SER A 15 -12.38 -6.12 21.47
C SER A 15 -11.24 -5.35 22.13
N THR A 16 -10.14 -6.04 22.41
CA THR A 16 -8.92 -5.39 22.89
C THR A 16 -8.46 -4.36 21.86
N ARG A 17 -8.01 -3.19 22.35
CA ARG A 17 -7.48 -2.11 21.48
C ARG A 17 -6.19 -2.50 20.76
N TYR A 18 -5.56 -3.56 21.21
CA TYR A 18 -4.25 -4.00 20.73
C TYR A 18 -4.33 -5.42 20.18
N VAL A 19 -3.43 -5.72 19.29
CA VAL A 19 -3.18 -7.03 18.73
C VAL A 19 -1.69 -7.33 18.86
N GLN A 20 -1.34 -8.59 19.10
CA GLN A 20 0.04 -9.01 19.19
C GLN A 20 0.58 -9.28 17.77
N VAL A 21 1.74 -8.73 17.46
CA VAL A 21 2.49 -9.11 16.26
C VAL A 21 3.00 -10.53 16.43
N ALA A 22 2.90 -11.34 15.37
CA ALA A 22 3.37 -12.71 15.37
C ALA A 22 4.82 -12.80 15.87
N PRO A 23 5.17 -13.81 16.67
CA PRO A 23 6.56 -14.07 17.02
C PRO A 23 7.35 -14.46 15.77
N GLY A 24 8.62 -14.07 15.70
CA GLY A 24 9.49 -14.49 14.60
C GLY A 24 9.83 -15.98 14.69
N PRO A 25 10.31 -16.59 13.60
CA PRO A 25 10.79 -17.95 13.62
C PRO A 25 11.85 -18.17 14.72
N GLY A 26 11.65 -19.17 15.60
CA GLY A 26 12.55 -19.46 16.70
C GLY A 26 12.41 -18.57 17.94
N ALA A 27 11.38 -17.72 18.01
CA ALA A 27 11.13 -16.81 19.14
C ALA A 27 10.57 -17.49 20.41
N GLU A 28 10.59 -18.80 20.50
CA GLU A 28 10.28 -19.54 21.74
C GLU A 28 11.27 -19.24 22.88
N THR A 29 12.38 -18.59 22.57
CA THR A 29 13.34 -18.08 23.55
C THR A 29 13.32 -16.57 23.56
N ALA A 30 13.11 -15.98 24.72
CA ALA A 30 12.96 -14.52 24.98
C ALA A 30 14.11 -13.62 24.48
N ALA A 31 15.12 -14.16 23.82
CA ALA A 31 16.29 -13.46 23.30
C ALA A 31 16.21 -13.11 21.79
N GLY A 32 15.13 -13.46 21.10
CA GLY A 32 15.09 -13.45 19.63
C GLY A 32 14.13 -12.44 18.96
N ASN A 33 13.45 -11.55 19.71
CA ASN A 33 12.55 -10.59 19.09
C ASN A 33 13.34 -9.47 18.42
N VAL A 34 13.23 -9.37 17.11
CA VAL A 34 13.80 -8.30 16.30
C VAL A 34 12.68 -7.42 15.77
N GLY A 35 12.76 -6.11 15.97
CA GLY A 35 11.75 -5.19 15.50
C GLY A 35 10.44 -5.29 16.29
N LEU A 36 9.31 -5.44 15.59
CA LEU A 36 7.97 -5.45 16.19
C LEU A 36 7.49 -6.84 16.63
N GLN A 37 8.27 -7.90 16.47
CA GLN A 37 7.88 -9.25 16.83
C GLN A 37 7.42 -9.33 18.30
N SER A 38 6.30 -9.99 18.52
CA SER A 38 5.65 -10.11 19.84
C SER A 38 5.20 -8.78 20.48
N ALA A 39 5.40 -7.64 19.83
CA ALA A 39 4.94 -6.35 20.33
C ALA A 39 3.41 -6.25 20.25
N LEU A 40 2.85 -5.43 21.14
CA LEU A 40 1.43 -5.05 21.07
C LEU A 40 1.29 -3.78 20.24
N VAL A 41 0.52 -3.85 19.17
CA VAL A 41 0.27 -2.72 18.26
C VAL A 41 -1.21 -2.36 18.24
N PRO A 42 -1.57 -1.09 18.00
CA PRO A 42 -2.97 -0.69 17.90
C PRO A 42 -3.68 -1.43 16.76
N ARG A 43 -4.82 -2.04 17.05
CA ARG A 43 -5.63 -2.78 16.07
C ARG A 43 -6.05 -1.90 14.88
N THR A 44 -6.35 -0.62 15.14
CA THR A 44 -6.66 0.36 14.09
C THR A 44 -5.50 0.55 13.11
N ALA A 45 -4.26 0.56 13.62
CA ALA A 45 -3.08 0.67 12.77
C ALA A 45 -2.90 -0.56 11.87
N VAL A 46 -3.23 -1.76 12.36
CA VAL A 46 -3.24 -3.00 11.57
C VAL A 46 -4.28 -2.93 10.46
N ALA A 47 -5.51 -2.53 10.77
CA ALA A 47 -6.55 -2.38 9.75
C ALA A 47 -6.16 -1.37 8.66
N ILE A 48 -5.54 -0.24 9.05
CA ILE A 48 -4.99 0.76 8.12
C ILE A 48 -3.91 0.13 7.23
N SER A 49 -2.96 -0.59 7.82
CA SER A 49 -1.86 -1.24 7.09
C SER A 49 -2.40 -2.22 6.04
N LYS A 50 -3.40 -3.05 6.39
CA LYS A 50 -4.08 -3.94 5.46
C LYS A 50 -4.77 -3.19 4.33
N ALA A 51 -5.53 -2.12 4.64
CA ALA A 51 -6.23 -1.31 3.65
C ALA A 51 -5.26 -0.62 2.67
N VAL A 52 -4.19 -0.03 3.20
CA VAL A 52 -3.15 0.64 2.40
C VAL A 52 -2.45 -0.36 1.49
N THR A 53 -2.17 -1.57 1.97
CA THR A 53 -1.55 -2.62 1.15
C THR A 53 -2.43 -2.96 -0.05
N GLY A 54 -3.72 -3.24 0.15
CA GLY A 54 -4.65 -3.51 -0.95
C GLY A 54 -4.67 -2.38 -1.99
N ALA A 55 -4.65 -1.12 -1.52
CA ALA A 55 -4.64 0.04 -2.41
C ALA A 55 -3.32 0.24 -3.17
N TYR A 56 -2.17 -0.09 -2.57
CA TYR A 56 -0.86 0.25 -3.11
C TYR A 56 -0.25 -0.84 -3.99
N VAL A 57 -0.49 -2.11 -3.66
CA VAL A 57 0.04 -3.23 -4.46
C VAL A 57 -0.83 -3.58 -5.66
N SER A 58 -1.96 -2.91 -5.81
CA SER A 58 -2.91 -3.10 -6.91
C SER A 58 -2.83 -2.00 -7.96
N SER A 59 -3.27 -2.30 -9.16
CA SER A 59 -3.23 -1.40 -10.32
C SER A 59 -4.43 -1.63 -11.25
N GLY A 60 -4.47 -0.95 -12.40
CA GLY A 60 -5.45 -1.23 -13.45
C GLY A 60 -5.24 -2.56 -14.19
N GLY A 61 -4.13 -3.25 -13.94
CA GLY A 61 -3.80 -4.52 -14.61
C GLY A 61 -3.71 -5.73 -13.66
N ASN A 62 -3.48 -5.49 -12.37
CA ASN A 62 -3.38 -6.54 -11.36
C ASN A 62 -4.05 -6.09 -10.07
N ALA A 63 -4.88 -6.95 -9.51
CA ALA A 63 -5.53 -6.75 -8.23
C ALA A 63 -5.00 -7.76 -7.22
N PHE A 64 -4.31 -7.27 -6.20
CA PHE A 64 -3.67 -8.05 -5.15
C PHE A 64 -4.29 -7.71 -3.80
N SER A 65 -4.69 -8.74 -3.07
CA SER A 65 -5.08 -8.67 -1.67
C SER A 65 -3.86 -8.81 -0.75
N THR A 66 -4.07 -8.70 0.55
CA THR A 66 -3.02 -9.07 1.52
C THR A 66 -2.74 -10.57 1.55
N ARG A 67 -3.71 -11.43 1.17
CA ARG A 67 -3.47 -12.86 0.92
C ARG A 67 -2.48 -13.05 -0.24
N THR A 68 -2.68 -12.35 -1.34
CA THR A 68 -1.71 -12.36 -2.44
C THR A 68 -0.34 -11.84 -1.96
N ALA A 69 -0.33 -10.78 -1.15
CA ALA A 69 0.92 -10.24 -0.60
C ALA A 69 1.68 -11.30 0.21
N SER A 70 1.01 -12.12 1.05
CA SER A 70 1.63 -13.24 1.75
C SER A 70 2.39 -14.19 0.82
N MET A 71 1.82 -14.51 -0.33
CA MET A 71 2.45 -15.41 -1.31
C MET A 71 3.70 -14.79 -1.95
N ILE A 72 3.64 -13.50 -2.29
CA ILE A 72 4.68 -12.85 -3.09
C ILE A 72 5.79 -12.20 -2.27
N ILE A 73 5.71 -12.24 -0.94
CA ILE A 73 6.81 -11.84 -0.03
C ILE A 73 7.64 -13.02 0.49
N GLN A 74 7.34 -14.25 0.07
CA GLN A 74 8.02 -15.43 0.59
C GLN A 74 9.52 -15.44 0.22
N PRO A 75 10.37 -16.10 1.03
CA PRO A 75 11.81 -16.15 0.82
C PRO A 75 12.21 -16.97 -0.41
N HIS A 76 11.29 -17.68 -1.03
CA HIS A 76 11.46 -18.37 -2.32
C HIS A 76 10.17 -18.25 -3.15
N PHE A 77 10.29 -18.27 -4.47
CA PHE A 77 9.15 -18.03 -5.35
C PHE A 77 9.24 -18.87 -6.65
N PRO A 78 8.13 -19.47 -7.15
CA PRO A 78 6.78 -19.51 -6.53
C PRO A 78 6.83 -20.15 -5.14
N PRO A 79 5.90 -19.78 -4.24
CA PRO A 79 5.94 -20.24 -2.85
C PRO A 79 5.43 -21.69 -2.73
N THR A 80 6.30 -22.65 -3.02
CA THR A 80 6.04 -24.10 -2.89
C THR A 80 7.20 -24.79 -2.20
N THR A 81 6.98 -25.96 -1.63
CA THR A 81 8.05 -26.74 -0.99
C THR A 81 9.18 -27.14 -1.94
N TYR A 82 8.92 -27.15 -3.26
CA TYR A 82 9.92 -27.53 -4.29
C TYR A 82 10.82 -26.39 -4.70
N THR A 83 10.52 -25.17 -4.34
CA THR A 83 11.24 -23.96 -4.75
C THR A 83 12.17 -23.40 -3.66
N VAL A 84 12.29 -24.10 -2.54
CA VAL A 84 13.21 -23.75 -1.46
C VAL A 84 14.64 -23.61 -2.02
N GLY A 85 15.24 -22.44 -1.81
CA GLY A 85 16.56 -22.09 -2.33
C GLY A 85 16.56 -21.37 -3.69
N LEU A 86 15.40 -21.16 -4.31
CA LEU A 86 15.23 -20.24 -5.43
C LEU A 86 15.17 -18.78 -4.95
N GLU A 87 15.05 -17.86 -5.91
CA GLU A 87 14.94 -16.43 -5.64
C GLU A 87 13.69 -16.12 -4.79
N SER A 88 13.78 -15.07 -3.99
CA SER A 88 12.66 -14.56 -3.20
C SER A 88 11.53 -14.01 -4.07
N GLY A 89 10.36 -13.90 -3.48
CA GLY A 89 9.19 -13.34 -4.14
C GLY A 89 9.40 -11.88 -4.59
N PRO A 90 8.65 -11.44 -5.61
CA PRO A 90 8.85 -10.12 -6.24
C PRO A 90 8.56 -8.94 -5.31
N LEU A 91 7.84 -9.13 -4.22
CA LEU A 91 7.63 -8.12 -3.17
C LEU A 91 8.30 -8.51 -1.84
N PHE A 92 9.27 -9.42 -1.86
CA PHE A 92 10.09 -9.69 -0.68
C PHE A 92 10.74 -8.38 -0.19
N GLY A 93 10.50 -8.06 1.05
CA GLY A 93 10.91 -6.76 1.62
C GLY A 93 9.72 -5.81 1.91
N LEU A 94 8.52 -6.08 1.39
CA LEU A 94 7.32 -5.33 1.77
C LEU A 94 7.12 -5.35 3.29
N GLN A 95 7.37 -6.48 3.94
CA GLN A 95 7.33 -6.65 5.39
C GLN A 95 8.35 -5.77 6.13
N PHE A 96 9.45 -5.37 5.48
CA PHE A 96 10.44 -4.46 6.08
C PHE A 96 9.96 -3.02 6.16
N SER A 97 8.89 -2.67 5.45
CA SER A 97 8.24 -1.36 5.62
C SER A 97 7.71 -1.13 7.04
N GLN A 98 7.59 -2.20 7.85
CA GLN A 98 7.21 -2.14 9.26
C GLN A 98 8.36 -1.80 10.21
N LEU A 99 9.59 -1.74 9.72
CA LEU A 99 10.73 -1.34 10.53
C LEU A 99 10.66 0.16 10.88
N ALA A 100 11.04 0.50 12.10
CA ALA A 100 10.94 1.87 12.62
C ALA A 100 11.71 2.91 11.78
N CYS A 101 12.78 2.50 11.10
CA CYS A 101 13.58 3.36 10.23
C CYS A 101 13.08 3.43 8.77
N SER A 102 11.98 2.74 8.44
CA SER A 102 11.40 2.86 7.10
C SER A 102 10.76 4.23 6.91
N ASP A 103 10.77 4.75 5.67
CA ASP A 103 10.14 6.04 5.35
C ASP A 103 8.64 6.05 5.68
N VAL A 104 8.00 4.88 5.56
CA VAL A 104 6.59 4.69 5.87
C VAL A 104 6.31 4.90 7.37
N MET A 105 7.25 4.51 8.23
CA MET A 105 7.16 4.66 9.69
C MET A 105 7.76 5.99 10.18
N ALA A 106 8.98 6.31 9.76
CA ALA A 106 9.74 7.49 10.22
C ALA A 106 8.98 8.80 10.00
N SER A 107 8.20 8.85 8.96
CA SER A 107 7.44 10.02 8.64
C SER A 107 6.16 10.19 9.47
N ALA A 108 5.80 9.25 10.35
CA ALA A 108 4.75 9.43 11.35
C ALA A 108 5.20 10.29 12.55
N GLU A 109 6.51 10.36 12.80
CA GLU A 109 7.09 11.10 13.92
C GLU A 109 7.46 12.55 13.60
N ALA A 110 7.66 12.86 12.32
CA ALA A 110 8.00 14.22 11.93
C ALA A 110 6.74 15.10 11.99
N GLU A 111 6.80 16.18 12.73
CA GLU A 111 5.85 17.32 12.70
C GLU A 111 5.80 18.00 11.32
N LEU A 112 6.25 17.32 10.30
CA LEU A 112 6.26 17.82 8.95
C LEU A 112 4.83 17.79 8.43
N ASP A 113 4.43 18.89 7.86
CA ASP A 113 3.18 19.21 7.16
C ASP A 113 2.85 18.28 5.97
N HIS A 114 3.32 17.02 6.06
CA HIS A 114 3.25 16.00 5.03
C HIS A 114 1.98 15.14 5.14
N ASN A 115 0.88 15.80 5.44
CA ASN A 115 -0.41 15.13 5.54
C ASN A 115 -1.07 14.84 4.19
N ILE A 116 -0.36 15.01 3.08
CA ILE A 116 -0.88 14.90 1.72
C ILE A 116 0.05 14.01 0.89
N GLY A 117 -0.51 13.35 -0.11
CA GLY A 117 0.21 12.48 -1.03
C GLY A 117 0.26 11.03 -0.60
N PRO A 118 1.08 10.21 -1.25
CA PRO A 118 1.22 8.83 -0.84
C PRO A 118 1.46 8.75 0.65
N ARG A 119 0.42 8.30 1.34
CA ARG A 119 0.37 8.36 2.79
C ARG A 119 1.19 7.25 3.38
N LYS A 120 1.64 7.54 4.54
CA LYS A 120 2.30 6.65 5.43
C LYS A 120 1.30 5.73 6.09
N SER A 121 1.70 4.49 6.28
CA SER A 121 0.97 3.58 7.16
C SER A 121 1.73 3.48 8.49
N PRO A 122 1.04 3.59 9.65
CA PRO A 122 1.70 3.53 10.96
C PRO A 122 2.41 2.20 11.23
N LEU A 123 2.06 1.15 10.52
CA LEU A 123 2.71 -0.16 10.59
C LEU A 123 3.25 -0.62 9.24
N GLY A 124 3.56 0.32 8.34
CA GLY A 124 3.97 -0.06 6.99
C GLY A 124 2.87 -0.74 6.21
N MET A 125 3.26 -1.65 5.32
CA MET A 125 2.36 -2.49 4.54
C MET A 125 2.27 -3.88 5.14
N SER A 126 1.12 -4.52 4.96
CA SER A 126 0.77 -5.79 5.58
C SER A 126 0.68 -6.91 4.56
N ALA A 127 1.14 -8.10 4.95
CA ALA A 127 0.85 -9.35 4.26
C ALA A 127 -0.07 -10.27 5.09
N ASP A 128 -0.61 -9.78 6.21
CA ASP A 128 -1.63 -10.51 6.99
C ASP A 128 -2.98 -10.44 6.24
N PRO A 129 -3.65 -11.58 5.98
CA PRO A 129 -4.94 -11.62 5.31
C PRO A 129 -6.01 -10.70 5.93
N GLY A 130 -6.94 -10.20 5.11
CA GLY A 130 -8.00 -9.28 5.53
C GLY A 130 -7.88 -7.87 4.96
N GLY A 131 -7.04 -7.67 3.94
CA GLY A 131 -6.95 -6.43 3.16
C GLY A 131 -7.26 -6.65 1.69
N PHE A 132 -8.14 -5.83 1.11
CA PHE A 132 -8.53 -5.92 -0.29
C PHE A 132 -8.49 -4.57 -0.99
N PRO A 133 -8.12 -4.53 -2.29
CA PRO A 133 -8.28 -3.35 -3.11
C PRO A 133 -9.74 -3.10 -3.44
N LEU A 134 -10.11 -1.84 -3.56
CA LEU A 134 -11.45 -1.41 -3.94
C LEU A 134 -11.42 -0.79 -5.35
N TYR A 135 -12.34 -1.25 -6.20
CA TYR A 135 -12.48 -0.78 -7.57
C TYR A 135 -13.87 -0.20 -7.80
N LYS A 136 -13.93 0.81 -8.64
CA LYS A 136 -15.17 1.40 -9.13
C LYS A 136 -15.09 1.47 -10.64
N GLU A 137 -16.03 0.81 -11.33
CA GLU A 137 -16.05 0.75 -12.79
C GLU A 137 -14.69 0.29 -13.39
N GLY A 138 -14.05 -0.69 -12.75
CA GLY A 138 -12.75 -1.22 -13.18
C GLY A 138 -11.53 -0.35 -12.83
N VAL A 139 -11.73 0.79 -12.15
CA VAL A 139 -10.65 1.68 -11.71
C VAL A 139 -10.37 1.49 -10.23
N LEU A 140 -9.11 1.30 -9.88
CA LEU A 140 -8.66 1.23 -8.48
C LEU A 140 -8.92 2.57 -7.79
N VAL A 141 -9.69 2.53 -6.69
CA VAL A 141 -10.09 3.74 -5.93
C VAL A 141 -9.62 3.74 -4.48
N GLY A 142 -9.18 2.59 -3.95
CA GLY A 142 -8.71 2.52 -2.57
C GLY A 142 -8.53 1.08 -2.10
N GLY A 143 -8.58 0.89 -0.78
CA GLY A 143 -8.51 -0.40 -0.13
C GLY A 143 -9.32 -0.43 1.15
N ILE A 144 -9.68 -1.63 1.58
CA ILE A 144 -10.33 -1.92 2.87
C ILE A 144 -9.44 -2.87 3.67
N GLY A 145 -9.44 -2.72 4.99
CA GLY A 145 -8.71 -3.61 5.89
C GLY A 145 -9.50 -3.89 7.15
N VAL A 146 -9.47 -5.13 7.61
CA VAL A 146 -10.14 -5.63 8.80
C VAL A 146 -9.12 -6.24 9.76
N SER A 147 -9.32 -6.06 11.05
CA SER A 147 -8.49 -6.66 12.11
C SER A 147 -9.35 -7.07 13.29
N THR A 148 -9.59 -8.36 13.46
CA THR A 148 -10.34 -8.95 14.57
C THR A 148 -9.52 -9.98 15.35
N LYS A 149 -8.54 -10.61 14.70
CA LYS A 149 -7.70 -11.69 15.27
C LYS A 149 -6.85 -11.21 16.45
N ALA A 150 -6.40 -12.16 17.27
CA ALA A 150 -5.52 -11.91 18.40
C ALA A 150 -4.06 -11.70 17.97
N ILE A 151 -3.67 -12.28 16.85
CA ILE A 151 -2.30 -12.23 16.29
C ILE A 151 -2.34 -11.56 14.92
N TYR A 152 -1.37 -10.71 14.68
CA TYR A 152 -1.10 -10.04 13.41
C TYR A 152 0.18 -10.60 12.81
N GLY A 153 0.09 -11.20 11.64
CA GLY A 153 1.23 -11.78 10.94
C GLY A 153 0.83 -12.26 9.54
N PHE A 154 1.81 -12.35 8.66
CA PHE A 154 1.58 -12.95 7.34
C PHE A 154 1.36 -14.46 7.47
N ASP A 155 0.77 -15.04 6.44
CA ASP A 155 0.61 -16.49 6.31
C ASP A 155 1.98 -17.11 5.97
N ASP A 156 2.47 -17.97 6.83
CA ASP A 156 3.76 -18.68 6.70
C ASP A 156 3.62 -20.04 6.01
N ASN A 157 2.40 -20.56 5.88
CA ASN A 157 2.09 -21.77 5.09
C ASN A 157 1.12 -21.46 3.93
N VAL A 158 1.59 -20.78 2.92
CA VAL A 158 0.81 -20.37 1.76
C VAL A 158 0.33 -21.52 0.86
N GLU A 159 0.60 -22.78 1.20
CA GLU A 159 0.15 -23.96 0.45
C GLU A 159 -1.22 -24.47 0.91
N ASP A 160 -1.64 -24.23 2.16
CA ASP A 160 -2.96 -24.60 2.66
C ASP A 160 -4.02 -23.51 2.41
N PHE A 161 -5.25 -23.78 2.82
CA PHE A 161 -6.36 -22.83 2.76
C PHE A 161 -6.81 -22.49 4.18
N ASP A 162 -6.81 -21.22 4.49
CA ASP A 162 -7.19 -20.73 5.81
C ASP A 162 -8.64 -20.30 5.89
N GLU A 163 -9.29 -20.62 7.00
CA GLU A 163 -10.53 -19.97 7.42
C GLU A 163 -10.21 -18.67 8.18
N ASP A 164 -9.89 -17.60 7.43
CA ASP A 164 -9.53 -16.31 8.01
C ASP A 164 -10.74 -15.39 8.14
N ILE A 165 -11.10 -15.06 9.37
CA ILE A 165 -12.27 -14.22 9.67
C ILE A 165 -12.08 -12.77 9.18
N ASP A 166 -10.87 -12.21 9.27
CA ASP A 166 -10.57 -10.87 8.79
C ASP A 166 -10.74 -10.79 7.27
N GLU A 167 -10.26 -11.84 6.58
CA GLU A 167 -10.38 -11.97 5.14
C GLU A 167 -11.84 -12.10 4.70
N ALA A 168 -12.61 -12.95 5.37
CA ALA A 168 -14.03 -13.16 5.05
C ALA A 168 -14.85 -11.87 5.23
N ILE A 169 -14.66 -11.14 6.33
CA ILE A 169 -15.36 -9.88 6.60
C ILE A 169 -14.93 -8.82 5.57
N ALA A 170 -13.64 -8.67 5.31
CA ALA A 170 -13.14 -7.67 4.38
C ALA A 170 -13.60 -7.92 2.95
N LEU A 171 -13.63 -9.19 2.52
CA LEU A 171 -14.10 -9.59 1.19
C LEU A 171 -15.60 -9.30 1.02
N LEU A 172 -16.40 -9.64 2.03
CA LEU A 172 -17.84 -9.34 2.02
C LEU A 172 -18.09 -7.83 1.96
N ALA A 173 -17.36 -7.05 2.74
CA ALA A 173 -17.48 -5.60 2.74
C ALA A 173 -17.02 -4.97 1.40
N ALA A 174 -16.03 -5.59 0.73
CA ALA A 174 -15.57 -5.17 -0.59
C ALA A 174 -16.48 -5.60 -1.76
N SER A 175 -17.51 -6.39 -1.52
CA SER A 175 -18.28 -7.10 -2.57
C SER A 175 -18.84 -6.20 -3.67
N HIS A 176 -19.25 -4.96 -3.36
CA HIS A 176 -19.70 -3.97 -4.35
C HIS A 176 -18.57 -3.25 -5.09
N PHE A 177 -17.33 -3.45 -4.68
CA PHE A 177 -16.14 -2.77 -5.17
C PHE A 177 -15.04 -3.75 -5.57
N LEU A 178 -15.42 -4.96 -5.99
CA LEU A 178 -14.47 -5.98 -6.41
C LEU A 178 -13.75 -5.56 -7.71
N PRO A 179 -12.49 -5.98 -7.88
CA PRO A 179 -11.79 -5.82 -9.15
C PRO A 179 -12.44 -6.66 -10.24
N PRO A 180 -12.28 -6.27 -11.52
CA PRO A 180 -12.59 -7.14 -12.65
C PRO A 180 -11.93 -8.52 -12.47
N ALA A 181 -12.68 -9.57 -12.79
CA ALA A 181 -12.22 -10.93 -12.51
C ALA A 181 -10.90 -11.28 -13.22
N GLU A 182 -10.70 -10.73 -14.41
CA GLU A 182 -9.53 -10.99 -15.27
C GLU A 182 -8.21 -10.41 -14.76
N ILE A 183 -8.26 -9.44 -13.83
CA ILE A 183 -7.04 -8.84 -13.25
C ILE A 183 -6.74 -9.31 -11.82
N ARG A 184 -7.58 -10.18 -11.25
CA ARG A 184 -7.35 -10.72 -9.91
C ARG A 184 -6.14 -11.65 -9.89
N ALA A 185 -5.48 -11.73 -8.75
CA ALA A 185 -4.31 -12.59 -8.54
C ALA A 185 -4.58 -14.06 -8.89
N ASP A 186 -5.80 -14.56 -8.67
CA ASP A 186 -6.23 -15.92 -9.00
C ASP A 186 -6.27 -16.23 -10.52
N LYS A 187 -5.85 -15.29 -11.37
CA LYS A 187 -5.64 -15.47 -12.81
C LYS A 187 -4.15 -15.46 -13.19
N ILE A 188 -3.27 -15.35 -12.22
CA ILE A 188 -1.82 -15.29 -12.44
C ILE A 188 -1.22 -16.63 -12.02
N SER A 189 -0.58 -17.32 -12.95
CA SER A 189 0.18 -18.54 -12.68
C SER A 189 1.67 -18.26 -12.90
N VAL A 190 2.49 -18.71 -11.96
CA VAL A 190 3.95 -18.65 -12.03
C VAL A 190 4.49 -20.07 -11.87
N ASP A 191 5.14 -20.59 -12.91
CA ASP A 191 5.70 -21.95 -12.94
C ASP A 191 4.69 -23.03 -12.50
N GLY A 192 3.44 -22.87 -12.90
CA GLY A 192 2.36 -23.80 -12.56
C GLY A 192 1.67 -23.56 -11.22
N THR A 193 2.21 -22.67 -10.38
CA THR A 193 1.58 -22.25 -9.12
C THR A 193 0.65 -21.06 -9.38
N LEU A 194 -0.63 -21.23 -9.05
CA LEU A 194 -1.63 -20.17 -9.14
C LEU A 194 -1.56 -19.30 -7.90
N LEU A 195 -1.50 -17.97 -8.08
CA LEU A 195 -1.61 -17.05 -6.96
C LEU A 195 -3.04 -17.07 -6.42
N ARG A 196 -3.20 -16.76 -5.14
CA ARG A 196 -4.52 -16.65 -4.50
C ARG A 196 -4.90 -15.20 -4.28
N TYR A 197 -6.12 -14.86 -4.63
CA TYR A 197 -6.71 -13.56 -4.30
C TYR A 197 -7.36 -13.58 -2.92
N SER A 198 -7.98 -14.69 -2.55
CA SER A 198 -8.60 -14.93 -1.25
C SER A 198 -8.78 -16.42 -1.03
N ASP A 199 -8.71 -16.85 0.22
CA ASP A 199 -9.13 -18.19 0.64
C ASP A 199 -10.61 -18.21 1.02
N ALA A 200 -11.18 -17.06 1.39
CA ALA A 200 -12.61 -16.93 1.61
C ALA A 200 -13.39 -16.99 0.29
N ALA A 201 -14.54 -17.63 0.33
CA ALA A 201 -15.43 -17.71 -0.82
C ALA A 201 -15.99 -16.33 -1.20
N LEU A 202 -15.95 -15.99 -2.49
CA LEU A 202 -16.64 -14.81 -3.01
C LEU A 202 -18.15 -15.02 -2.84
N VAL A 203 -18.77 -14.19 -2.02
CA VAL A 203 -20.23 -14.17 -1.83
C VAL A 203 -20.78 -13.01 -2.63
N GLU A 204 -21.76 -13.30 -3.51
CA GLU A 204 -22.50 -12.24 -4.21
C GLU A 204 -23.26 -11.42 -3.15
N PRO A 205 -23.09 -10.10 -3.11
CA PRO A 205 -23.78 -9.27 -2.16
C PRO A 205 -25.28 -9.31 -2.44
N ALA A 206 -26.07 -9.39 -1.38
CA ALA A 206 -27.51 -9.11 -1.52
C ALA A 206 -27.67 -7.69 -2.09
N SER A 207 -28.38 -7.57 -3.21
CA SER A 207 -28.47 -6.36 -4.03
C SER A 207 -28.95 -5.09 -3.28
N ASN A 208 -29.41 -5.22 -2.02
CA ASN A 208 -30.00 -4.15 -1.24
C ASN A 208 -29.52 -4.11 0.22
N LEU A 209 -28.30 -4.60 0.52
CA LEU A 209 -27.84 -4.69 1.91
C LEU A 209 -27.88 -3.33 2.64
N VAL A 210 -27.44 -2.26 1.96
CA VAL A 210 -27.41 -0.91 2.54
C VAL A 210 -28.81 -0.33 2.68
N ASP A 211 -29.67 -0.58 1.70
CA ASP A 211 -31.07 -0.10 1.73
C ASP A 211 -31.94 -0.89 2.71
N ALA A 212 -31.54 -2.14 3.01
CA ALA A 212 -32.22 -2.99 3.97
C ALA A 212 -31.87 -2.69 5.44
N LEU A 213 -30.82 -1.87 5.69
CA LEU A 213 -30.46 -1.50 7.05
C LEU A 213 -31.52 -0.59 7.66
N ALA A 214 -32.04 -0.98 8.83
CA ALA A 214 -32.89 -0.14 9.61
C ALA A 214 -32.18 1.15 10.05
N GLN A 215 -32.90 2.22 10.36
CA GLN A 215 -32.30 3.46 10.84
C GLN A 215 -31.47 3.24 12.12
N SER A 216 -31.95 2.37 13.01
CA SER A 216 -31.21 1.98 14.22
C SER A 216 -29.82 1.36 13.91
N ASP A 217 -29.72 0.58 12.83
CA ASP A 217 -28.44 -0.02 12.42
C ASP A 217 -27.49 1.03 11.84
N ARG A 218 -28.03 2.00 11.10
CA ARG A 218 -27.26 3.16 10.60
C ARG A 218 -26.74 4.02 11.75
N ASP A 219 -27.57 4.27 12.76
CA ASP A 219 -27.18 5.02 13.96
C ASP A 219 -26.07 4.28 14.75
N LEU A 220 -26.12 2.93 14.81
CA LEU A 220 -25.07 2.12 15.42
C LEU A 220 -23.76 2.17 14.60
N ILE A 221 -23.86 2.17 13.28
CA ILE A 221 -22.68 2.33 12.41
C ILE A 221 -22.05 3.70 12.64
N ASP A 222 -22.83 4.77 12.64
CA ASP A 222 -22.34 6.12 12.87
C ASP A 222 -21.71 6.28 14.26
N ALA A 223 -22.30 5.67 15.29
CA ALA A 223 -21.75 5.66 16.65
C ALA A 223 -20.46 4.84 16.79
N SER A 224 -20.19 3.91 15.87
CA SER A 224 -18.98 3.10 15.84
C SER A 224 -17.82 3.76 15.11
N LEU A 225 -18.04 4.88 14.41
CA LEU A 225 -16.98 5.59 13.72
C LEU A 225 -15.96 6.14 14.71
N ILE A 226 -14.71 5.92 14.38
CA ILE A 226 -13.56 6.35 15.19
C ILE A 226 -12.74 7.42 14.48
N SER A 227 -12.12 8.30 15.23
CA SER A 227 -11.06 9.14 14.71
C SER A 227 -9.72 8.42 14.82
N VAL A 228 -8.79 8.77 13.94
CA VAL A 228 -7.42 8.25 13.95
C VAL A 228 -6.49 9.42 14.25
N PRO A 229 -6.39 9.82 15.53
CA PRO A 229 -5.65 11.02 15.93
C PRO A 229 -4.16 10.86 15.67
N GLY A 230 -3.51 11.95 15.32
CA GLY A 230 -2.06 12.03 15.07
C GLY A 230 -1.61 11.48 13.72
N TYR A 231 -2.52 10.85 12.99
CA TYR A 231 -2.19 10.26 11.68
C TYR A 231 -2.91 10.98 10.53
N PHE A 232 -4.12 11.38 10.77
CA PHE A 232 -4.98 12.19 9.91
C PHE A 232 -5.66 13.22 10.80
N ASP A 233 -6.26 14.24 10.20
CA ASP A 233 -7.02 15.20 10.99
C ASP A 233 -7.94 14.45 11.95
N SER A 234 -8.14 15.02 13.12
CA SER A 234 -8.97 14.48 14.21
C SER A 234 -10.48 14.43 13.90
N ALA A 235 -10.88 14.66 12.66
CA ALA A 235 -12.28 14.61 12.26
C ALA A 235 -12.82 13.18 12.30
N GLN A 236 -13.86 12.97 13.08
CA GLN A 236 -14.67 11.76 13.03
C GLN A 236 -15.57 11.77 11.80
N GLY A 237 -16.01 10.59 11.37
CA GLY A 237 -16.96 10.42 10.30
C GLY A 237 -16.36 9.88 9.02
N ILE A 238 -17.16 9.98 7.97
CA ILE A 238 -16.79 9.52 6.62
C ILE A 238 -16.30 10.70 5.81
N LYS A 239 -15.11 10.54 5.21
CA LYS A 239 -14.50 11.56 4.34
C LYS A 239 -14.55 11.15 2.88
N ALA A 240 -14.63 12.13 1.99
CA ALA A 240 -14.49 11.90 0.57
C ALA A 240 -13.03 11.60 0.21
N GLY A 241 -12.82 10.68 -0.72
CA GLY A 241 -11.50 10.39 -1.27
C GLY A 241 -10.97 11.55 -2.12
N GLN A 242 -9.66 11.63 -2.25
CA GLN A 242 -8.99 12.59 -3.10
C GLN A 242 -8.73 11.98 -4.48
N GLN A 243 -8.98 12.75 -5.52
CA GLN A 243 -8.71 12.31 -6.89
C GLN A 243 -7.20 12.29 -7.14
N TYR A 244 -6.68 11.12 -7.53
CA TYR A 244 -5.28 10.99 -7.93
C TYR A 244 -4.93 11.93 -9.09
N GLY A 245 -3.79 12.58 -9.00
CA GLY A 245 -3.36 13.57 -9.99
C GLY A 245 -3.85 15.00 -9.73
N GLN A 246 -4.56 15.23 -8.63
CA GLN A 246 -4.93 16.56 -8.15
C GLN A 246 -4.06 16.97 -6.96
N GLU A 247 -3.86 18.26 -6.76
CA GLU A 247 -3.06 18.81 -5.66
C GLU A 247 -3.43 18.19 -4.29
N GLY A 248 -4.71 18.08 -3.99
CA GLY A 248 -5.20 17.49 -2.75
C GLY A 248 -4.86 16.00 -2.54
N SER A 249 -4.46 15.29 -3.60
CA SER A 249 -3.96 13.92 -3.50
C SER A 249 -2.47 13.86 -3.13
N GLY A 250 -1.76 14.99 -3.22
CA GLY A 250 -0.31 15.05 -3.08
C GLY A 250 0.47 14.49 -4.27
N VAL A 251 -0.22 14.17 -5.37
CA VAL A 251 0.39 13.83 -6.65
C VAL A 251 -0.25 14.71 -7.72
N ARG A 252 0.52 15.58 -8.34
CA ARG A 252 0.00 16.50 -9.37
C ARG A 252 0.88 16.51 -10.61
N PRO A 253 0.36 16.99 -11.77
CA PRO A 253 1.20 17.26 -12.92
C PRO A 253 2.34 18.20 -12.55
N SER A 254 3.53 17.95 -13.11
CA SER A 254 4.65 18.88 -12.99
C SER A 254 4.37 20.17 -13.78
N THR A 255 5.00 21.25 -13.37
CA THR A 255 5.10 22.47 -14.18
C THR A 255 6.29 22.38 -15.13
N LEU A 256 6.33 23.26 -16.14
CA LEU A 256 7.48 23.33 -17.07
C LEU A 256 8.78 23.77 -16.39
N ASP A 257 8.68 24.51 -15.27
CA ASP A 257 9.85 24.90 -14.49
C ASP A 257 10.44 23.73 -13.70
N GLU A 258 9.60 22.74 -13.38
CA GLU A 258 10.02 21.53 -12.65
C GLU A 258 10.60 20.50 -13.61
N PHE A 259 9.88 20.13 -14.67
CA PHE A 259 10.32 19.20 -15.69
C PHE A 259 9.86 19.65 -17.09
N LEU A 260 10.75 19.63 -18.07
CA LEU A 260 10.47 20.04 -19.46
C LEU A 260 9.72 18.99 -20.28
N ILE A 261 9.21 17.93 -19.65
CA ILE A 261 8.59 16.79 -20.32
C ILE A 261 7.09 16.72 -20.05
N PRO A 262 6.27 16.54 -21.10
CA PRO A 262 4.83 16.39 -20.93
C PRO A 262 4.46 15.10 -20.20
N GLY A 263 3.43 15.20 -19.34
CA GLY A 263 2.88 14.02 -18.67
C GLY A 263 3.64 13.57 -17.42
N ALA A 264 4.66 14.32 -16.99
CA ALA A 264 5.33 14.10 -15.73
C ALA A 264 4.45 14.53 -14.54
N PHE A 265 4.51 13.76 -13.47
CA PHE A 265 3.88 14.08 -12.19
C PHE A 265 4.94 14.20 -11.11
N ILE A 266 4.64 14.95 -10.07
CA ILE A 266 5.49 15.11 -8.89
C ILE A 266 4.70 14.83 -7.60
N LEU A 267 5.41 14.63 -6.51
CA LEU A 267 4.83 14.59 -5.18
C LEU A 267 4.73 16.02 -4.63
N SER A 268 3.50 16.44 -4.36
CA SER A 268 3.18 17.76 -3.82
C SER A 268 2.99 17.72 -2.30
N ASP A 269 3.18 18.86 -1.65
CA ASP A 269 2.88 19.07 -0.24
C ASP A 269 1.41 19.49 0.03
N GLY A 270 0.58 19.57 -1.02
CA GLY A 270 -0.79 20.04 -0.94
C GLY A 270 -0.97 21.54 -0.96
N ALA A 271 0.13 22.30 -0.96
CA ALA A 271 0.16 23.76 -1.07
C ALA A 271 0.86 24.23 -2.38
N GLY A 272 0.97 23.32 -3.35
CA GLY A 272 1.54 23.61 -4.67
C GLY A 272 3.05 23.38 -4.78
N ARG A 273 3.76 23.09 -3.69
CA ARG A 273 5.22 22.91 -3.72
C ARG A 273 5.58 21.47 -4.06
N ASN A 274 6.64 21.29 -4.87
CA ASN A 274 7.25 20.00 -5.11
C ASN A 274 8.02 19.57 -3.85
N ARG A 275 7.73 18.38 -3.33
CA ARG A 275 8.41 17.83 -2.14
C ARG A 275 9.85 17.42 -2.40
N PHE A 276 10.17 17.08 -3.66
CA PHE A 276 11.49 16.61 -4.07
C PHE A 276 11.95 17.35 -5.33
N PRO A 277 12.19 18.68 -5.22
CA PRO A 277 12.67 19.47 -6.35
C PRO A 277 14.07 19.01 -6.76
N ILE A 278 14.39 19.19 -8.03
CA ILE A 278 15.72 18.85 -8.57
C ILE A 278 16.77 19.74 -7.90
N LYS A 279 17.81 19.12 -7.34
CA LYS A 279 18.96 19.78 -6.73
C LYS A 279 20.26 19.05 -7.05
N ALA A 280 21.38 19.73 -6.87
CA ALA A 280 22.71 19.12 -6.95
C ALA A 280 22.98 18.27 -5.71
N ALA A 281 23.85 17.27 -5.85
CA ALA A 281 24.40 16.52 -4.72
C ALA A 281 25.30 17.42 -3.87
N ALA A 282 25.25 17.18 -2.54
CA ALA A 282 26.10 17.88 -1.57
C ALA A 282 27.14 16.94 -0.93
N ASP A 283 27.23 15.71 -1.41
CA ASP A 283 28.03 14.60 -0.85
C ASP A 283 29.53 14.70 -1.15
N GLY A 284 30.11 15.88 -0.91
CA GLY A 284 31.54 16.16 -1.14
C GLY A 284 32.54 15.31 -0.32
N ASN A 285 32.07 14.33 0.47
CA ASN A 285 32.92 13.43 1.23
C ASN A 285 33.26 12.17 0.43
N GLY A 286 34.17 12.30 -0.53
CA GLY A 286 34.75 11.16 -1.26
C GLY A 286 34.46 11.12 -2.76
N SER A 287 33.57 11.97 -3.28
CA SER A 287 33.42 12.21 -4.71
C SER A 287 34.07 13.53 -5.07
N GLU A 288 35.12 13.50 -5.90
CA GLU A 288 35.71 14.71 -6.47
C GLU A 288 34.74 15.42 -7.45
N MET A 289 33.65 14.76 -7.84
CA MET A 289 32.68 15.23 -8.83
C MET A 289 31.25 14.82 -8.42
N PRO A 290 30.61 15.54 -7.49
CA PRO A 290 29.23 15.32 -7.13
C PRO A 290 28.29 15.62 -8.32
N LEU A 291 27.12 14.96 -8.36
CA LEU A 291 26.12 15.22 -9.40
C LEU A 291 25.65 16.68 -9.37
N THR A 292 25.75 17.32 -10.50
CA THR A 292 25.17 18.66 -10.70
C THR A 292 23.66 18.60 -10.86
N GLN A 293 22.98 19.71 -10.63
CA GLN A 293 21.54 19.83 -10.85
C GLN A 293 21.11 19.50 -12.28
N ASP A 294 21.92 19.90 -13.28
CA ASP A 294 21.64 19.63 -14.69
C ASP A 294 21.77 18.14 -15.03
N GLU A 295 22.76 17.44 -14.45
CA GLU A 295 22.91 15.99 -14.61
C GLU A 295 21.74 15.24 -13.98
N VAL A 296 21.30 15.63 -12.77
CA VAL A 296 20.12 15.04 -12.13
C VAL A 296 18.88 15.26 -13.01
N ARG A 297 18.69 16.46 -13.56
CA ARG A 297 17.60 16.77 -14.50
C ARG A 297 17.67 15.87 -15.72
N GLN A 298 18.83 15.78 -16.35
CA GLN A 298 19.04 14.97 -17.55
C GLN A 298 18.74 13.48 -17.29
N LEU A 299 19.18 12.95 -16.16
CA LEU A 299 18.89 11.57 -15.76
C LEU A 299 17.38 11.30 -15.64
N LEU A 300 16.67 12.14 -14.88
CA LEU A 300 15.25 11.98 -14.66
C LEU A 300 14.43 12.17 -15.96
N GLU A 301 14.76 13.16 -16.77
CA GLU A 301 14.06 13.42 -18.03
C GLU A 301 14.30 12.30 -19.06
N THR A 302 15.53 11.79 -19.16
CA THR A 302 15.85 10.65 -20.04
C THR A 302 15.12 9.38 -19.60
N ALA A 303 15.10 9.10 -18.29
CA ALA A 303 14.38 7.97 -17.73
C ALA A 303 12.87 8.07 -18.00
N HIS A 304 12.28 9.26 -17.79
CA HIS A 304 10.86 9.50 -18.08
C HIS A 304 10.52 9.36 -19.57
N GLN A 305 11.36 9.84 -20.48
CA GLN A 305 11.18 9.66 -21.92
C GLN A 305 11.19 8.16 -22.29
N THR A 306 12.13 7.41 -21.74
CA THR A 306 12.23 5.95 -21.94
C THR A 306 10.97 5.24 -21.44
N MET A 307 10.52 5.58 -20.22
CA MET A 307 9.29 5.08 -19.65
C MET A 307 8.08 5.41 -20.53
N SER A 308 7.97 6.64 -21.01
CA SER A 308 6.85 7.09 -21.84
C SER A 308 6.79 6.36 -23.20
N ALA A 309 7.91 5.85 -23.71
CA ALA A 309 7.98 5.02 -24.89
C ALA A 309 7.65 3.55 -24.63
N ALA A 310 7.82 3.09 -23.40
CA ALA A 310 7.61 1.68 -23.04
C ALA A 310 6.13 1.30 -23.11
N ARG A 311 5.85 0.22 -23.83
CA ARG A 311 4.50 -0.37 -23.96
C ARG A 311 4.54 -1.81 -23.48
N GLY A 312 3.42 -2.29 -22.96
CA GLY A 312 3.26 -3.67 -22.55
C GLY A 312 1.87 -4.18 -22.86
N GLN A 313 1.77 -5.39 -23.42
CA GLN A 313 0.48 -6.00 -23.74
C GLN A 313 -0.38 -6.29 -22.52
N ILE A 314 0.25 -6.40 -21.35
CA ILE A 314 -0.44 -6.60 -20.06
C ILE A 314 -1.11 -5.34 -19.52
N ARG A 315 -0.77 -4.15 -20.05
CA ARG A 315 -1.36 -2.89 -19.58
C ARG A 315 -2.73 -2.65 -20.18
N ARG A 316 -3.63 -2.17 -19.35
CA ARG A 316 -5.00 -1.80 -19.76
C ARG A 316 -5.26 -0.31 -19.41
N PRO A 317 -5.93 0.45 -20.28
CA PRO A 317 -6.21 0.16 -21.69
C PRO A 317 -4.94 -0.09 -22.51
N LEU A 318 -5.08 -0.81 -23.62
CA LEU A 318 -3.94 -1.07 -24.53
C LEU A 318 -3.31 0.25 -25.02
N ASN A 319 -2.02 0.20 -25.35
CA ASN A 319 -1.21 1.33 -25.81
C ASN A 319 -0.88 2.40 -24.73
N GLN A 320 -1.18 2.15 -23.48
CA GLN A 320 -0.68 3.02 -22.42
C GLN A 320 0.81 2.77 -22.15
N SER A 321 1.55 3.87 -21.89
CA SER A 321 2.94 3.82 -21.44
C SER A 321 3.03 3.21 -20.03
N ALA A 322 4.22 2.79 -19.66
CA ALA A 322 4.54 2.52 -18.27
C ALA A 322 4.31 3.79 -17.43
N ARG A 323 4.05 3.59 -16.14
CA ARG A 323 4.07 4.65 -15.13
C ARG A 323 4.84 4.13 -13.94
N VAL A 324 5.95 4.77 -13.66
CA VAL A 324 6.86 4.37 -12.57
C VAL A 324 7.37 5.63 -11.88
N SER A 325 7.71 5.53 -10.61
CA SER A 325 8.41 6.59 -9.89
C SER A 325 9.91 6.41 -10.11
N MET A 326 10.59 7.50 -10.45
CA MET A 326 12.02 7.55 -10.68
C MET A 326 12.65 8.54 -9.71
N VAL A 327 13.70 8.12 -9.04
CA VAL A 327 14.38 8.90 -8.01
C VAL A 327 15.87 8.87 -8.28
N VAL A 328 16.53 10.01 -8.10
CA VAL A 328 18.00 10.11 -8.05
C VAL A 328 18.38 10.45 -6.62
N VAL A 329 19.34 9.73 -6.06
CA VAL A 329 19.90 9.96 -4.74
C VAL A 329 21.41 10.14 -4.83
N ASP A 330 22.00 10.83 -3.86
CA ASP A 330 23.45 10.91 -3.71
C ASP A 330 24.03 9.74 -2.92
N THR A 331 25.34 9.75 -2.69
CA THR A 331 26.03 8.67 -1.96
C THR A 331 25.68 8.61 -0.46
N THR A 332 25.06 9.64 0.07
CA THR A 332 24.56 9.68 1.45
C THR A 332 23.09 9.26 1.57
N GLY A 333 22.43 9.03 0.43
CA GLY A 333 21.01 8.67 0.36
C GLY A 333 20.06 9.89 0.31
N GLU A 334 20.61 11.09 0.14
CA GLU A 334 19.76 12.28 -0.01
C GLU A 334 19.06 12.30 -1.37
N ILE A 335 17.75 12.55 -1.39
CA ILE A 335 16.97 12.59 -2.63
C ILE A 335 17.27 13.87 -3.39
N LEU A 336 17.83 13.73 -4.59
CA LEU A 336 18.19 14.82 -5.48
C LEU A 336 17.08 15.23 -6.44
N GLY A 337 16.07 14.42 -6.60
CA GLY A 337 14.88 14.69 -7.40
C GLY A 337 14.02 13.46 -7.58
N LEU A 338 12.71 13.69 -7.81
CA LEU A 338 11.73 12.63 -8.03
C LEU A 338 10.74 13.05 -9.12
N VAL A 339 10.45 12.11 -10.03
CA VAL A 339 9.40 12.25 -11.08
C VAL A 339 8.62 10.95 -11.24
N ILE A 340 7.34 11.07 -11.58
CA ILE A 340 6.44 9.95 -11.83
C ILE A 340 5.92 10.00 -13.26
#